data_f4ffb6676d93b0d53eae59c50dd61f91
#
_entry.id   f4ffb6676d93b0d53eae59c50dd61f91
#
_cell.length_a   1.000
_cell.length_b   1.000
_cell.length_c   1.000
_cell.angle_alpha   90.00
_cell.angle_beta   90.00
_cell.angle_gamma   90.00
#
_symmetry.space_group_name_H-M   'P 1'
#
loop_
_entity.id
_entity.type
_entity.pdbx_description
1 polymer ?
#
loop_
_entity_poly.entity_id
_entity_poly.type
_entity_poly.pdbx_seq_one_letter_code
_entity_poly.pdbx_strand_id
1 'polypeptide(L)'
;MSSRSSSVRTEAGSGGSMDAVHVLAAARVIPEDDNEKKPLWRYVQTLENTRKGKGGNKRSMCRLCEYVINGSYSRVKAHLLKIPNMGVSSCQKVTVDVLVQLKGEQERADALIESNKPREIPLPTEGFGANARKKRGGNPIEACFDMEARNHLDALIARMFYTAGIPFNVARNPWFRAAFIFAAGHANSLAGYAPPSYDKLRTTLLVQERTHVDRMLMPIKSTWSSKGVTIVSDGWSDPQRRPLLNFMAITEDGPMFLRSINTEGEVKSKEYIRDRLCEIIEAVGPANVVQVITDNASNCRGAGLLVQERYNHIFWTPCVVHTLNLALKSIGSATSQDDPLYDHCNWISEIAADGFRIKHFIMSHSMRLSMFNASSKLKLLAVADTRFASQVVMLKRLVQIRQALTMMVVGPKWNDYRNDNVEGARFVKEKILDDDWWNKVEYFIEFAEPIYSMIRAADTDKPCLHLTYEMWDMMIEKVKEVIYRKEGLEPHEESPFFSAVNDVLIFRWTKSSTPLHCLARSLNPK
;
A
#
# COMPACT_ATOMS: atom_id res chain seq x y z
N MET A 1 -54.60 14.62 71.86
CA MET A 1 -53.82 15.66 72.55
C MET A 1 -52.72 16.12 71.62
N SER A 2 -52.92 17.22 70.99
CA SER A 2 -52.20 18.50 71.17
C SER A 2 -50.77 18.41 70.62
N SER A 3 -50.26 19.26 69.76
CA SER A 3 -50.56 20.65 69.47
C SER A 3 -49.88 21.09 68.15
N ARG A 4 -50.46 22.09 67.57
CA ARG A 4 -50.00 22.89 66.43
C ARG A 4 -48.60 23.51 66.61
N SER A 5 -47.82 23.63 65.52
CA SER A 5 -47.20 24.94 65.25
C SER A 5 -46.96 25.11 63.76
N SER A 6 -47.45 26.20 63.24
CA SER A 6 -47.31 26.75 61.90
C SER A 6 -45.91 27.36 61.72
N SER A 7 -45.26 27.09 60.61
CA SER A 7 -44.21 27.97 60.11
C SER A 7 -44.38 28.15 58.60
N VAL A 8 -44.62 29.40 58.21
CA VAL A 8 -44.63 29.95 56.89
C VAL A 8 -43.27 29.68 56.23
N ARG A 9 -43.30 29.01 55.10
CA ARG A 9 -42.15 28.97 54.18
C ARG A 9 -42.47 29.81 52.97
N THR A 10 -41.69 30.86 52.79
CA THR A 10 -41.54 31.64 51.59
C THR A 10 -41.00 30.76 50.47
N GLU A 11 -41.80 30.62 49.40
CA GLU A 11 -41.36 30.06 48.15
C GLU A 11 -40.39 31.06 47.49
N ALA A 12 -39.15 30.64 47.31
CA ALA A 12 -38.18 31.30 46.48
C ALA A 12 -37.90 30.43 45.24
N GLY A 13 -38.26 30.93 44.12
CA GLY A 13 -38.10 30.58 42.74
C GLY A 13 -37.17 29.46 42.29
N SER A 14 -37.70 28.40 41.76
CA SER A 14 -37.05 27.41 40.92
C SER A 14 -37.44 27.56 39.42
N GLY A 15 -37.84 28.76 38.99
CA GLY A 15 -38.33 29.01 37.62
C GLY A 15 -37.22 29.18 36.54
N GLY A 16 -35.99 29.51 36.90
CA GLY A 16 -34.97 29.88 35.93
C GLY A 16 -34.32 28.74 35.13
N SER A 17 -34.27 27.54 35.70
CA SER A 17 -33.56 26.41 35.08
C SER A 17 -34.38 25.70 33.97
N MET A 18 -35.70 25.66 34.07
CA MET A 18 -36.57 25.03 33.06
C MET A 18 -36.67 25.87 31.76
N ASP A 19 -36.72 27.18 31.86
CA ASP A 19 -36.80 28.07 30.69
C ASP A 19 -35.50 28.05 29.86
N ALA A 20 -34.35 28.00 30.49
CA ALA A 20 -33.08 27.94 29.81
C ALA A 20 -32.88 26.62 29.02
N VAL A 21 -33.34 25.49 29.59
CA VAL A 21 -33.32 24.18 28.94
C VAL A 21 -34.22 24.16 27.71
N HIS A 22 -35.40 24.76 27.78
CA HIS A 22 -36.33 24.85 26.66
C HIS A 22 -35.81 25.71 25.52
N VAL A 23 -35.21 26.85 25.81
CA VAL A 23 -34.62 27.77 24.81
C VAL A 23 -33.47 27.10 24.07
N LEU A 24 -32.60 26.37 24.76
CA LEU A 24 -31.50 25.65 24.12
C LEU A 24 -31.96 24.42 23.35
N ALA A 25 -32.93 23.69 23.84
CA ALA A 25 -33.50 22.54 23.15
C ALA A 25 -34.13 22.93 21.81
N ALA A 26 -34.86 24.06 21.76
CA ALA A 26 -35.47 24.58 20.53
C ALA A 26 -34.44 25.08 19.51
N ALA A 27 -33.29 25.62 19.96
CA ALA A 27 -32.25 26.14 19.10
C ALA A 27 -31.21 25.07 18.69
N ARG A 28 -31.20 23.91 19.35
CA ARG A 28 -30.23 22.83 19.13
C ARG A 28 -30.63 21.98 17.93
N VAL A 29 -29.72 21.88 16.95
CA VAL A 29 -29.83 20.94 15.83
C VAL A 29 -28.52 20.21 15.71
N ILE A 30 -28.58 18.88 15.58
CA ILE A 30 -27.37 18.06 15.37
C ILE A 30 -27.04 18.13 13.88
N PRO A 31 -25.87 18.70 13.48
CA PRO A 31 -25.43 18.72 12.09
C PRO A 31 -25.06 17.29 11.62
N GLU A 32 -25.10 17.03 10.31
CA GLU A 32 -24.61 15.75 9.73
C GLU A 32 -23.15 15.48 10.08
N ASP A 33 -22.32 16.53 10.20
CA ASP A 33 -20.90 16.48 10.61
C ASP A 33 -20.74 16.76 12.11
N ASP A 34 -21.60 16.23 12.97
CA ASP A 34 -21.53 16.54 14.42
C ASP A 34 -20.18 16.09 15.00
N ASN A 35 -19.51 17.03 15.64
CA ASN A 35 -18.20 16.80 16.26
C ASN A 35 -18.29 17.12 17.76
N GLU A 36 -18.23 16.07 18.59
CA GLU A 36 -18.29 16.18 20.05
C GLU A 36 -17.23 17.13 20.63
N LYS A 37 -16.11 17.34 19.92
CA LYS A 37 -15.06 18.31 20.29
C LYS A 37 -15.44 19.76 19.99
N LYS A 38 -16.55 20.01 19.30
CA LYS A 38 -17.01 21.34 18.87
C LYS A 38 -18.52 21.49 19.03
N PRO A 39 -19.07 21.31 20.24
CA PRO A 39 -20.53 21.18 20.45
C PRO A 39 -21.33 22.43 20.08
N LEU A 40 -20.72 23.60 20.12
CA LEU A 40 -21.44 24.86 19.86
C LEU A 40 -21.84 25.05 18.39
N TRP A 41 -21.34 24.23 17.44
CA TRP A 41 -21.88 24.19 16.07
C TRP A 41 -23.36 23.79 16.03
N ARG A 42 -23.88 23.11 17.03
CA ARG A 42 -25.28 22.69 17.15
C ARG A 42 -26.26 23.88 17.27
N TYR A 43 -25.76 25.06 17.62
CA TYR A 43 -26.54 26.28 17.85
C TYR A 43 -26.41 27.31 16.72
N VAL A 44 -25.79 26.94 15.61
CA VAL A 44 -25.69 27.79 14.41
C VAL A 44 -26.12 27.03 13.18
N GLN A 45 -26.61 27.75 12.18
CA GLN A 45 -26.95 27.22 10.87
C GLN A 45 -25.88 27.65 9.88
N THR A 46 -25.24 26.71 9.18
CA THR A 46 -24.30 27.04 8.10
C THR A 46 -25.07 27.53 6.89
N LEU A 47 -24.75 28.74 6.40
CA LEU A 47 -25.37 29.36 5.23
C LEU A 47 -24.58 29.05 3.96
N GLU A 48 -23.25 29.19 4.02
CA GLU A 48 -22.35 28.97 2.89
C GLU A 48 -20.98 28.51 3.38
N ASN A 49 -20.34 27.62 2.62
CA ASN A 49 -18.93 27.30 2.77
C ASN A 49 -18.11 28.27 1.91
N THR A 50 -17.38 29.19 2.51
CA THR A 50 -16.68 30.29 1.84
C THR A 50 -15.48 29.87 0.95
N ARG A 51 -15.14 28.57 0.86
CA ARG A 51 -14.17 28.03 -0.12
C ARG A 51 -14.48 26.55 -0.38
N LYS A 52 -14.40 26.13 -1.65
CA LYS A 52 -14.29 24.73 -2.07
C LYS A 52 -12.91 24.21 -1.63
N GLY A 53 -12.78 23.80 -0.38
CA GLY A 53 -11.55 23.27 0.19
C GLY A 53 -11.68 23.25 1.72
N LYS A 54 -11.12 22.22 2.37
CA LYS A 54 -11.20 21.92 3.81
C LYS A 54 -10.63 23.02 4.73
N GLY A 55 -11.11 24.26 4.61
CA GLY A 55 -10.76 25.37 5.48
C GLY A 55 -11.90 25.67 6.46
N GLY A 56 -11.58 25.86 7.74
CA GLY A 56 -12.54 26.00 8.85
C GLY A 56 -13.37 27.28 8.86
N ASN A 57 -13.34 28.14 7.85
CA ASN A 57 -14.12 29.37 7.78
C ASN A 57 -15.44 29.12 7.07
N LYS A 58 -16.54 29.29 7.83
CA LYS A 58 -17.92 29.14 7.34
C LYS A 58 -18.67 30.45 7.57
N ARG A 59 -19.66 30.73 6.73
CA ARG A 59 -20.67 31.76 7.01
C ARG A 59 -21.83 31.07 7.70
N SER A 60 -22.08 31.42 8.95
CA SER A 60 -23.07 30.73 9.80
C SER A 60 -23.97 31.73 10.50
N MET A 61 -25.21 31.39 10.72
CA MET A 61 -26.20 32.21 11.42
C MET A 61 -26.51 31.61 12.80
N CYS A 62 -26.45 32.42 13.84
CA CYS A 62 -26.81 32.02 15.20
C CYS A 62 -28.33 31.71 15.26
N ARG A 63 -28.74 30.55 15.75
CA ARG A 63 -30.15 30.16 15.87
C ARG A 63 -30.89 30.84 17.03
N LEU A 64 -30.16 31.50 17.95
CA LEU A 64 -30.73 32.24 19.08
C LEU A 64 -31.05 33.68 18.72
N CYS A 65 -30.18 34.37 17.98
CA CYS A 65 -30.28 35.81 17.71
C CYS A 65 -30.18 36.19 16.23
N GLU A 66 -30.12 35.20 15.33
CA GLU A 66 -30.04 35.35 13.86
C GLU A 66 -28.80 36.13 13.37
N TYR A 67 -27.86 36.46 14.26
CA TYR A 67 -26.64 37.16 13.89
C TYR A 67 -25.76 36.27 12.98
N VAL A 68 -25.25 36.85 11.87
CA VAL A 68 -24.41 36.17 10.91
C VAL A 68 -22.93 36.24 11.33
N ILE A 69 -22.33 35.08 11.55
CA ILE A 69 -20.95 34.91 11.96
C ILE A 69 -20.14 34.45 10.76
N ASN A 70 -19.10 35.20 10.38
CA ASN A 70 -18.16 34.82 9.33
C ASN A 70 -16.86 34.40 9.97
N GLY A 71 -16.53 33.06 9.89
CA GLY A 71 -15.26 32.55 10.43
C GLY A 71 -15.28 31.14 10.93
N SER A 72 -14.31 30.82 11.77
CA SER A 72 -14.10 29.50 12.35
C SER A 72 -14.93 29.29 13.64
N TYR A 73 -14.82 28.08 14.20
CA TYR A 73 -15.43 27.72 15.47
C TYR A 73 -15.10 28.69 16.61
N SER A 74 -13.91 29.27 16.62
CA SER A 74 -13.51 30.24 17.65
C SER A 74 -14.41 31.49 17.70
N ARG A 75 -14.91 31.95 16.55
CA ARG A 75 -15.85 33.08 16.49
C ARG A 75 -17.27 32.68 16.92
N VAL A 76 -17.72 31.45 16.61
CA VAL A 76 -18.97 30.90 17.13
C VAL A 76 -18.90 30.78 18.64
N LYS A 77 -17.80 30.24 19.18
CA LYS A 77 -17.54 30.16 20.62
C LYS A 77 -17.56 31.56 21.26
N ALA A 78 -16.88 32.53 20.64
CA ALA A 78 -16.85 33.90 21.16
C ALA A 78 -18.23 34.59 21.17
N HIS A 79 -19.04 34.41 20.14
CA HIS A 79 -20.39 34.92 20.06
C HIS A 79 -21.31 34.33 21.13
N LEU A 80 -21.36 32.99 21.25
CA LEU A 80 -22.24 32.29 22.15
C LEU A 80 -21.80 32.37 23.62
N LEU A 81 -20.50 32.32 23.91
CA LEU A 81 -19.95 32.36 25.27
C LEU A 81 -19.59 33.78 25.71
N LYS A 82 -19.92 34.79 24.91
CA LYS A 82 -19.67 36.22 25.20
C LYS A 82 -18.19 36.56 25.47
N ILE A 83 -17.26 35.98 24.70
CA ILE A 83 -15.83 36.22 24.83
C ILE A 83 -15.47 37.53 24.08
N PRO A 84 -14.90 38.52 24.76
CA PRO A 84 -14.57 39.79 24.14
C PRO A 84 -13.36 39.71 23.17
N ASN A 85 -13.19 40.70 22.31
CA ASN A 85 -12.03 40.92 21.45
C ASN A 85 -11.75 39.87 20.38
N MET A 86 -12.77 39.08 19.94
CA MET A 86 -12.63 38.05 18.91
C MET A 86 -13.22 38.49 17.55
N GLY A 87 -13.50 39.78 17.35
CA GLY A 87 -14.01 40.32 16.09
C GLY A 87 -15.43 39.85 15.74
N VAL A 88 -16.25 39.54 16.74
CA VAL A 88 -17.63 39.14 16.63
C VAL A 88 -18.44 39.69 17.81
N SER A 89 -19.68 40.14 17.56
CA SER A 89 -20.57 40.67 18.62
C SER A 89 -21.09 39.52 19.48
N SER A 90 -21.20 39.77 20.79
CA SER A 90 -21.77 38.78 21.73
C SER A 90 -23.27 38.55 21.48
N CYS A 91 -23.75 37.36 21.68
CA CYS A 91 -25.16 37.03 21.50
C CYS A 91 -26.03 37.70 22.58
N GLN A 92 -26.98 38.52 22.15
CA GLN A 92 -27.87 39.27 23.04
C GLN A 92 -28.96 38.38 23.64
N LYS A 93 -29.31 37.25 22.99
CA LYS A 93 -30.34 36.31 23.44
C LYS A 93 -29.82 35.26 24.43
N VAL A 94 -28.54 35.21 24.69
CA VAL A 94 -27.95 34.30 25.69
C VAL A 94 -28.11 34.95 27.06
N THR A 95 -29.01 34.42 27.90
CA THR A 95 -29.19 34.76 29.32
C THR A 95 -28.06 34.16 30.17
N VAL A 96 -27.96 34.52 31.46
CA VAL A 96 -26.95 33.95 32.36
C VAL A 96 -27.08 32.43 32.45
N ASP A 97 -28.28 31.89 32.57
CA ASP A 97 -28.52 30.47 32.71
C ASP A 97 -28.16 29.70 31.41
N VAL A 98 -28.53 30.27 30.24
CA VAL A 98 -28.13 29.73 28.94
C VAL A 98 -26.63 29.73 28.79
N LEU A 99 -25.95 30.77 29.25
CA LEU A 99 -24.48 30.88 29.21
C LEU A 99 -23.80 29.80 30.05
N VAL A 100 -24.35 29.48 31.24
CA VAL A 100 -23.83 28.43 32.11
C VAL A 100 -23.93 27.07 31.42
N GLN A 101 -25.05 26.77 30.78
CA GLN A 101 -25.23 25.51 30.05
C GLN A 101 -24.29 25.38 28.84
N LEU A 102 -24.16 26.42 28.02
CA LEU A 102 -23.25 26.44 26.87
C LEU A 102 -21.78 26.32 27.30
N LYS A 103 -21.39 26.94 28.43
CA LYS A 103 -20.06 26.75 29.04
C LYS A 103 -19.84 25.31 29.47
N GLY A 104 -20.82 24.69 30.14
CA GLY A 104 -20.74 23.31 30.56
C GLY A 104 -20.63 22.32 29.39
N GLU A 105 -21.29 22.57 28.24
CA GLU A 105 -21.08 21.76 27.03
C GLU A 105 -19.66 21.92 26.47
N GLN A 106 -19.13 23.13 26.45
CA GLN A 106 -17.79 23.40 25.97
C GLN A 106 -16.71 22.81 26.89
N GLU A 107 -16.88 22.92 28.21
CA GLU A 107 -15.96 22.36 29.21
C GLU A 107 -15.91 20.82 29.12
N ARG A 108 -17.05 20.18 28.90
CA ARG A 108 -17.09 18.72 28.64
C ARG A 108 -16.31 18.35 27.38
N ALA A 109 -16.46 19.14 26.30
CA ALA A 109 -15.69 18.94 25.07
C ALA A 109 -14.18 19.20 25.27
N ASP A 110 -13.82 20.25 26.01
CA ASP A 110 -12.43 20.58 26.34
C ASP A 110 -11.81 19.48 27.23
N ALA A 111 -12.56 18.92 28.19
CA ALA A 111 -12.13 17.77 29.02
C ALA A 111 -11.95 16.49 28.18
N LEU A 112 -12.82 16.25 27.20
CA LEU A 112 -12.66 15.15 26.25
C LEU A 112 -11.41 15.29 25.38
N ILE A 113 -11.11 16.51 24.95
CA ILE A 113 -9.88 16.82 24.21
C ILE A 113 -8.66 16.58 25.10
N GLU A 114 -8.70 17.03 26.36
CA GLU A 114 -7.60 16.87 27.31
C GLU A 114 -7.37 15.39 27.67
N SER A 115 -8.43 14.61 27.91
CA SER A 115 -8.33 13.18 28.21
C SER A 115 -7.76 12.36 27.03
N ASN A 116 -7.95 12.83 25.81
CA ASN A 116 -7.42 12.22 24.58
C ASN A 116 -6.01 12.71 24.20
N LYS A 117 -5.44 13.66 24.94
CA LYS A 117 -4.04 14.02 24.77
C LYS A 117 -3.14 12.88 25.25
N PRO A 118 -2.09 12.54 24.50
CA PRO A 118 -1.10 11.59 24.99
C PRO A 118 -0.58 12.09 26.35
N ARG A 119 -0.66 11.25 27.38
CA ARG A 119 -0.06 11.57 28.69
C ARG A 119 1.44 11.76 28.46
N GLU A 120 1.99 12.87 28.91
CA GLU A 120 3.43 13.06 29.00
C GLU A 120 3.98 12.11 30.08
N ILE A 121 4.47 10.95 29.61
CA ILE A 121 5.20 10.02 30.45
C ILE A 121 6.64 10.52 30.50
N PRO A 122 7.22 10.81 31.69
CA PRO A 122 8.61 11.21 31.82
C PRO A 122 9.54 10.22 31.10
N LEU A 123 10.60 10.73 30.48
CA LEU A 123 11.64 9.87 29.89
C LEU A 123 12.35 9.11 31.00
N PRO A 124 12.79 7.86 30.77
CA PRO A 124 13.58 7.12 31.74
C PRO A 124 14.85 7.90 32.06
N THR A 125 15.02 8.25 33.32
CA THR A 125 16.21 8.96 33.84
C THR A 125 17.34 8.03 34.20
N GLU A 126 17.10 6.72 34.27
CA GLU A 126 18.10 5.73 34.66
C GLU A 126 18.20 4.60 33.63
N GLY A 127 19.41 4.25 33.21
CA GLY A 127 19.68 2.97 32.56
C GLY A 127 20.32 2.97 31.19
N PHE A 128 20.72 4.09 30.59
CA PHE A 128 21.58 4.04 29.41
C PHE A 128 23.07 4.00 29.85
N GLY A 129 23.50 2.81 30.26
CA GLY A 129 24.86 2.50 30.65
C GLY A 129 25.89 2.84 29.58
N ALA A 130 26.84 3.61 29.98
CA ALA A 130 27.95 4.10 29.20
C ALA A 130 28.87 2.97 28.72
N ASN A 131 28.91 2.75 27.41
CA ASN A 131 30.10 2.25 26.72
C ASN A 131 30.73 3.39 25.93
N ALA A 132 31.33 4.34 26.62
CA ALA A 132 32.04 5.46 26.02
C ALA A 132 33.52 5.08 25.78
N ARG A 133 33.89 4.90 24.52
CA ARG A 133 35.29 4.98 24.11
C ARG A 133 35.78 6.42 24.33
N LYS A 134 36.74 6.59 25.28
CA LYS A 134 37.42 7.86 25.59
C LYS A 134 38.01 8.48 24.34
N LYS A 135 37.46 9.61 23.85
CA LYS A 135 38.18 10.60 23.03
C LYS A 135 38.88 11.59 23.99
N ARG A 136 40.17 11.76 23.80
CA ARG A 136 40.98 12.73 24.55
C ARG A 136 40.57 14.17 24.17
N GLY A 137 40.38 15.06 25.17
CA GLY A 137 40.46 16.50 25.06
C GLY A 137 39.10 17.21 25.07
N GLY A 138 38.44 17.33 26.23
CA GLY A 138 37.34 18.24 26.54
C GLY A 138 37.12 18.24 28.06
N ASN A 139 36.60 19.35 28.57
CA ASN A 139 36.29 19.48 30.00
C ASN A 139 35.30 18.38 30.43
N PRO A 140 35.56 17.56 31.46
CA PRO A 140 34.71 16.41 31.79
C PRO A 140 33.25 16.77 32.09
N ILE A 141 33.00 17.98 32.57
CA ILE A 141 31.65 18.49 32.89
C ILE A 141 30.88 18.79 31.58
N GLU A 142 31.47 19.45 30.58
CA GLU A 142 30.84 19.71 29.27
C GLU A 142 30.54 18.39 28.55
N ALA A 143 31.43 17.41 28.63
CA ALA A 143 31.23 16.10 28.03
C ALA A 143 30.06 15.33 28.71
N CYS A 144 29.80 15.53 29.97
CA CYS A 144 28.63 14.94 30.69
C CYS A 144 27.32 15.60 30.24
N PHE A 145 27.27 16.93 30.14
CA PHE A 145 26.08 17.66 29.65
C PHE A 145 25.75 17.31 28.19
N ASP A 146 26.78 17.23 27.33
CA ASP A 146 26.63 16.79 25.94
C ASP A 146 26.08 15.37 25.83
N MET A 147 26.44 14.47 26.74
CA MET A 147 25.97 13.09 26.75
C MET A 147 24.53 12.99 27.22
N GLU A 148 24.13 13.78 28.22
CA GLU A 148 22.75 13.84 28.71
C GLU A 148 21.81 14.38 27.64
N ALA A 149 22.17 15.47 26.96
CA ALA A 149 21.39 16.03 25.83
C ALA A 149 21.23 15.02 24.68
N ARG A 150 22.29 14.27 24.34
CA ARG A 150 22.24 13.21 23.32
C ARG A 150 21.32 12.06 23.73
N ASN A 151 21.44 11.59 24.97
CA ASN A 151 20.59 10.53 25.49
C ASN A 151 19.12 10.97 25.52
N HIS A 152 18.86 12.23 25.86
CA HIS A 152 17.51 12.78 25.84
C HIS A 152 16.94 12.83 24.42
N LEU A 153 17.71 13.28 23.42
CA LEU A 153 17.30 13.29 22.02
C LEU A 153 17.03 11.86 21.51
N ASP A 154 17.92 10.91 21.82
CA ASP A 154 17.72 9.50 21.44
C ASP A 154 16.44 8.92 22.05
N ALA A 155 16.13 9.26 23.30
CA ALA A 155 14.90 8.84 23.94
C ALA A 155 13.64 9.47 23.31
N LEU A 156 13.70 10.73 22.87
CA LEU A 156 12.60 11.38 22.15
C LEU A 156 12.38 10.73 20.77
N ILE A 157 13.46 10.43 20.04
CA ILE A 157 13.40 9.73 18.76
C ILE A 157 12.81 8.33 18.95
N ALA A 158 13.30 7.58 19.94
CA ALA A 158 12.80 6.23 20.24
C ALA A 158 11.29 6.28 20.57
N ARG A 159 10.87 7.24 21.38
CA ARG A 159 9.45 7.45 21.72
C ARG A 159 8.60 7.75 20.49
N MET A 160 9.08 8.59 19.56
CA MET A 160 8.40 8.87 18.29
C MET A 160 8.18 7.57 17.50
N PHE A 161 9.20 6.71 17.39
CA PHE A 161 9.07 5.42 16.72
C PHE A 161 8.04 4.52 17.40
N TYR A 162 8.08 4.40 18.72
CA TYR A 162 7.21 3.50 19.47
C TYR A 162 5.76 3.96 19.49
N THR A 163 5.51 5.23 19.73
CA THR A 163 4.15 5.76 19.84
C THR A 163 3.43 5.91 18.50
N ALA A 164 4.16 6.17 17.43
CA ALA A 164 3.60 6.29 16.08
C ALA A 164 3.63 4.97 15.29
N GLY A 165 4.17 3.87 15.87
CA GLY A 165 4.30 2.59 15.19
C GLY A 165 5.19 2.65 13.94
N ILE A 166 6.20 3.54 13.95
CA ILE A 166 7.10 3.72 12.80
C ILE A 166 8.01 2.50 12.67
N PRO A 167 8.06 1.83 11.50
CA PRO A 167 8.95 0.70 11.30
C PRO A 167 10.43 1.09 11.49
N PHE A 168 11.21 0.26 12.20
CA PHE A 168 12.62 0.57 12.52
C PHE A 168 13.52 0.72 11.30
N ASN A 169 13.13 0.19 10.13
CA ASN A 169 13.86 0.41 8.88
C ASN A 169 13.88 1.89 8.43
N VAL A 170 12.96 2.73 8.91
CA VAL A 170 12.97 4.18 8.66
C VAL A 170 14.26 4.82 9.20
N ALA A 171 14.84 4.31 10.28
CA ALA A 171 16.13 4.78 10.80
C ALA A 171 17.31 4.55 9.82
N ARG A 172 17.14 3.66 8.82
CA ARG A 172 18.11 3.44 7.73
C ARG A 172 17.92 4.38 6.55
N ASN A 173 16.80 5.13 6.52
CA ASN A 173 16.55 6.10 5.47
C ASN A 173 17.62 7.22 5.54
N PRO A 174 18.34 7.52 4.44
CA PRO A 174 19.39 8.54 4.44
C PRO A 174 18.88 9.93 4.82
N TRP A 175 17.65 10.25 4.47
CA TRP A 175 17.04 11.55 4.78
C TRP A 175 16.66 11.70 6.25
N PHE A 176 16.30 10.61 6.94
CA PHE A 176 16.13 10.62 8.39
C PHE A 176 17.42 11.08 9.07
N ARG A 177 18.54 10.45 8.71
CA ARG A 177 19.84 10.80 9.27
C ARG A 177 20.30 12.21 8.87
N ALA A 178 20.12 12.60 7.60
CA ALA A 178 20.50 13.91 7.09
C ALA A 178 19.77 15.05 7.83
N ALA A 179 18.48 14.88 8.15
CA ALA A 179 17.71 15.90 8.89
C ALA A 179 18.30 16.17 10.27
N PHE A 180 18.67 15.14 11.04
CA PHE A 180 19.27 15.30 12.37
C PHE A 180 20.70 15.86 12.30
N ILE A 181 21.52 15.44 11.33
CA ILE A 181 22.85 15.98 11.11
C ILE A 181 22.77 17.48 10.77
N PHE A 182 21.86 17.85 9.87
CA PHE A 182 21.65 19.24 9.50
C PHE A 182 21.22 20.08 10.71
N ALA A 183 20.25 19.60 11.49
CA ALA A 183 19.77 20.30 12.68
C ALA A 183 20.87 20.48 13.73
N ALA A 184 21.67 19.44 13.98
CA ALA A 184 22.79 19.52 14.92
C ALA A 184 23.91 20.48 14.48
N GLY A 185 24.17 20.55 13.16
CA GLY A 185 25.18 21.48 12.58
C GLY A 185 24.73 22.94 12.52
N HIS A 186 23.43 23.22 12.62
CA HIS A 186 22.83 24.55 12.44
C HIS A 186 21.99 24.98 13.66
N ALA A 187 22.34 24.52 14.85
CA ALA A 187 21.55 24.76 16.07
C ALA A 187 21.22 26.24 16.32
N ASN A 188 22.19 27.16 16.09
CA ASN A 188 21.98 28.58 16.28
C ASN A 188 20.99 29.19 15.24
N SER A 189 21.04 28.72 13.99
CA SER A 189 20.16 29.20 12.91
C SER A 189 18.75 28.58 13.00
N LEU A 190 18.59 27.49 13.72
CA LEU A 190 17.33 26.76 13.93
C LEU A 190 16.71 27.03 15.31
N ALA A 191 17.20 28.03 16.06
CA ALA A 191 16.60 28.40 17.34
C ALA A 191 15.11 28.70 17.14
N GLY A 192 14.22 28.03 17.86
CA GLY A 192 12.77 28.16 17.72
C GLY A 192 12.14 27.47 16.49
N TYR A 193 12.91 26.69 15.73
CA TYR A 193 12.35 25.89 14.64
C TYR A 193 11.41 24.81 15.16
N ALA A 194 10.20 24.77 14.60
CA ALA A 194 9.26 23.68 14.81
C ALA A 194 9.21 22.77 13.57
N PRO A 195 9.21 21.44 13.75
CA PRO A 195 9.04 20.52 12.64
C PRO A 195 7.78 20.80 11.82
N PRO A 196 7.77 20.47 10.51
CA PRO A 196 6.62 20.75 9.67
C PRO A 196 5.39 19.99 10.17
N SER A 197 4.24 20.67 10.18
CA SER A 197 2.96 20.07 10.54
C SER A 197 2.53 19.02 9.50
N TYR A 198 1.60 18.15 9.90
CA TYR A 198 0.97 17.18 9.02
C TYR A 198 0.43 17.83 7.71
N ASP A 199 -0.27 18.94 7.83
CA ASP A 199 -0.82 19.63 6.65
C ASP A 199 0.28 20.23 5.76
N LYS A 200 1.34 20.78 6.35
CA LYS A 200 2.48 21.33 5.59
C LYS A 200 3.22 20.23 4.82
N LEU A 201 3.44 19.05 5.44
CA LEU A 201 4.05 17.90 4.78
C LEU A 201 3.21 17.42 3.59
N ARG A 202 1.90 17.31 3.80
CA ARG A 202 0.95 16.75 2.83
C ARG A 202 0.62 17.67 1.67
N THR A 203 0.82 18.96 1.83
CA THR A 203 0.43 19.98 0.83
C THR A 203 1.66 20.70 0.27
N THR A 204 2.16 21.69 1.00
CA THR A 204 3.21 22.61 0.51
C THR A 204 4.51 21.88 0.18
N LEU A 205 5.02 21.07 1.12
CA LEU A 205 6.30 20.39 0.92
C LEU A 205 6.20 19.30 -0.14
N LEU A 206 5.08 18.59 -0.21
CA LEU A 206 4.84 17.59 -1.26
C LEU A 206 4.85 18.25 -2.66
N VAL A 207 4.22 19.41 -2.82
CA VAL A 207 4.22 20.14 -4.10
C VAL A 207 5.61 20.64 -4.45
N GLN A 208 6.35 21.15 -3.45
CA GLN A 208 7.73 21.61 -3.65
C GLN A 208 8.65 20.46 -4.08
N GLU A 209 8.54 19.31 -3.41
CA GLU A 209 9.33 18.12 -3.74
C GLU A 209 9.00 17.60 -5.14
N ARG A 210 7.72 17.53 -5.49
CA ARG A 210 7.29 17.16 -6.85
C ARG A 210 7.92 18.10 -7.89
N THR A 211 7.86 19.40 -7.68
CA THR A 211 8.45 20.39 -8.60
C THR A 211 9.98 20.22 -8.70
N HIS A 212 10.63 19.88 -7.58
CA HIS A 212 12.06 19.59 -7.55
C HIS A 212 12.40 18.34 -8.39
N VAL A 213 11.69 17.24 -8.17
CA VAL A 213 11.84 16.01 -8.94
C VAL A 213 11.57 16.24 -10.43
N ASP A 214 10.50 16.95 -10.79
CA ASP A 214 10.20 17.29 -12.17
C ASP A 214 11.36 18.05 -12.84
N ARG A 215 12.02 18.99 -12.12
CA ARG A 215 13.19 19.71 -12.61
C ARG A 215 14.40 18.78 -12.80
N MET A 216 14.63 17.86 -11.87
CA MET A 216 15.71 16.85 -12.01
C MET A 216 15.49 15.92 -13.20
N LEU A 217 14.24 15.65 -13.59
CA LEU A 217 13.91 14.81 -14.73
C LEU A 217 13.97 15.53 -16.07
N MET A 218 14.06 16.86 -16.10
CA MET A 218 14.13 17.64 -17.35
C MET A 218 15.27 17.22 -18.28
N PRO A 219 16.51 16.97 -17.83
CA PRO A 219 17.58 16.49 -18.69
C PRO A 219 17.24 15.17 -19.40
N ILE A 220 16.59 14.23 -18.70
CA ILE A 220 16.15 12.95 -19.29
C ILE A 220 15.02 13.20 -20.29
N LYS A 221 14.02 14.01 -19.94
CA LYS A 221 12.92 14.36 -20.84
C LYS A 221 13.40 15.05 -22.11
N SER A 222 14.47 15.84 -22.04
CA SER A 222 15.04 16.51 -23.23
C SER A 222 15.65 15.56 -24.26
N THR A 223 16.01 14.33 -23.86
CA THR A 223 16.55 13.30 -24.78
C THR A 223 15.47 12.50 -25.51
N TRP A 224 14.20 12.62 -25.12
CA TRP A 224 13.10 11.82 -25.66
C TRP A 224 12.92 11.96 -27.17
N SER A 225 13.16 13.16 -27.71
CA SER A 225 13.05 13.40 -29.16
C SER A 225 14.10 12.69 -29.98
N SER A 226 15.27 12.38 -29.41
CA SER A 226 16.36 11.70 -30.11
C SER A 226 16.42 10.20 -29.81
N LYS A 227 16.00 9.77 -28.63
CA LYS A 227 16.09 8.37 -28.17
C LYS A 227 14.79 7.58 -28.36
N GLY A 228 13.66 8.27 -28.45
CA GLY A 228 12.34 7.66 -28.40
C GLY A 228 11.95 7.22 -26.98
N VAL A 229 10.66 7.00 -26.78
CA VAL A 229 10.05 6.62 -25.49
C VAL A 229 9.12 5.44 -25.70
N THR A 230 9.22 4.44 -24.85
CA THR A 230 8.22 3.39 -24.69
C THR A 230 7.27 3.76 -23.56
N ILE A 231 5.96 3.82 -23.81
CA ILE A 231 4.94 3.98 -22.78
C ILE A 231 4.51 2.59 -22.31
N VAL A 232 4.62 2.34 -21.00
CA VAL A 232 4.13 1.10 -20.39
C VAL A 232 2.93 1.42 -19.51
N SER A 233 1.87 0.64 -19.65
CA SER A 233 0.67 0.74 -18.80
C SER A 233 0.37 -0.59 -18.14
N ASP A 234 0.10 -0.53 -16.83
CA ASP A 234 -0.28 -1.69 -16.01
C ASP A 234 -1.44 -1.35 -15.08
N GLY A 235 -2.38 -2.29 -14.95
CA GLY A 235 -3.54 -2.19 -14.10
C GLY A 235 -3.36 -2.97 -12.80
N TRP A 236 -3.55 -2.33 -11.65
CA TRP A 236 -3.47 -2.98 -10.35
C TRP A 236 -4.47 -2.40 -9.34
N SER A 237 -4.58 -3.01 -8.18
CA SER A 237 -5.40 -2.48 -7.08
C SER A 237 -4.50 -2.16 -5.89
N ASP A 238 -4.68 -0.98 -5.32
CA ASP A 238 -3.95 -0.58 -4.13
C ASP A 238 -4.44 -1.32 -2.86
N PRO A 239 -3.77 -1.16 -1.69
CA PRO A 239 -4.21 -1.80 -0.44
C PRO A 239 -5.63 -1.44 0.00
N GLN A 240 -6.20 -0.34 -0.51
CA GLN A 240 -7.58 0.08 -0.28
C GLN A 240 -8.54 -0.49 -1.33
N ARG A 241 -8.05 -1.41 -2.21
CA ARG A 241 -8.77 -2.03 -3.33
C ARG A 241 -9.24 -1.05 -4.41
N ARG A 242 -8.65 0.16 -4.47
CA ARG A 242 -8.96 1.09 -5.55
C ARG A 242 -8.28 0.61 -6.84
N PRO A 243 -9.03 0.48 -7.93
CA PRO A 243 -8.47 0.06 -9.21
C PRO A 243 -7.68 1.22 -9.82
N LEU A 244 -6.39 1.01 -10.05
CA LEU A 244 -5.48 2.00 -10.61
C LEU A 244 -4.99 1.55 -11.97
N LEU A 245 -4.73 2.53 -12.84
CA LEU A 245 -4.04 2.35 -14.11
C LEU A 245 -2.77 3.22 -14.08
N ASN A 246 -1.62 2.58 -14.07
CA ASN A 246 -0.32 3.23 -14.02
C ASN A 246 0.25 3.42 -15.41
N PHE A 247 1.00 4.50 -15.59
CA PHE A 247 1.72 4.81 -16.81
C PHE A 247 3.17 5.16 -16.50
N MET A 248 4.08 4.57 -17.25
CA MET A 248 5.52 4.79 -17.15
C MET A 248 6.09 5.12 -18.53
N ALA A 249 7.09 5.99 -18.57
CA ALA A 249 7.95 6.21 -19.73
C ALA A 249 9.24 5.42 -19.53
N ILE A 250 9.64 4.63 -20.51
CA ILE A 250 10.87 3.85 -20.48
C ILE A 250 11.77 4.31 -21.61
N THR A 251 13.01 4.61 -21.27
CA THR A 251 14.11 4.92 -22.18
C THR A 251 15.34 4.10 -21.79
N GLU A 252 16.43 4.24 -22.50
CA GLU A 252 17.72 3.62 -22.08
C GLU A 252 18.21 4.12 -20.72
N ASP A 253 17.80 5.32 -20.28
CA ASP A 253 18.15 5.90 -18.98
C ASP A 253 17.33 5.30 -17.82
N GLY A 254 16.40 4.39 -18.10
CA GLY A 254 15.59 3.67 -17.15
C GLY A 254 14.10 4.09 -17.14
N PRO A 255 13.31 3.48 -16.25
CA PRO A 255 11.87 3.74 -16.14
C PRO A 255 11.58 5.03 -15.38
N MET A 256 10.63 5.82 -15.87
CA MET A 256 10.12 7.02 -15.24
C MET A 256 8.61 6.89 -15.03
N PHE A 257 8.16 7.00 -13.79
CA PHE A 257 6.74 7.05 -13.48
C PHE A 257 6.13 8.37 -13.98
N LEU A 258 5.06 8.28 -14.76
CA LEU A 258 4.37 9.44 -15.31
C LEU A 258 3.10 9.78 -14.52
N ARG A 259 2.21 8.80 -14.39
CA ARG A 259 0.88 9.02 -13.82
C ARG A 259 0.24 7.74 -13.32
N SER A 260 -0.58 7.86 -12.28
CA SER A 260 -1.56 6.85 -11.86
C SER A 260 -2.96 7.45 -11.93
N ILE A 261 -3.90 6.72 -12.54
CA ILE A 261 -5.30 7.13 -12.68
C ILE A 261 -6.15 6.17 -11.86
N ASN A 262 -6.95 6.72 -10.94
CA ASN A 262 -7.99 5.94 -10.26
C ASN A 262 -9.15 5.71 -11.24
N THR A 263 -9.47 4.45 -11.48
CA THR A 263 -10.53 4.02 -12.41
C THR A 263 -11.76 3.49 -11.67
N GLU A 264 -11.94 3.88 -10.40
CA GLU A 264 -13.10 3.52 -9.60
C GLU A 264 -14.38 4.08 -10.25
N GLY A 265 -15.39 3.23 -10.42
CA GLY A 265 -16.64 3.59 -11.10
C GLY A 265 -16.57 3.57 -12.63
N GLU A 266 -15.41 3.33 -13.24
CA GLU A 266 -15.22 3.34 -14.68
C GLU A 266 -15.23 1.93 -15.28
N VAL A 267 -15.89 1.77 -16.43
CA VAL A 267 -15.81 0.55 -17.24
C VAL A 267 -14.53 0.60 -18.08
N LYS A 268 -13.59 -0.29 -17.80
CA LYS A 268 -12.31 -0.38 -18.53
C LYS A 268 -12.51 -0.98 -19.93
N SER A 269 -13.28 -0.30 -20.77
CA SER A 269 -13.41 -0.67 -22.19
C SER A 269 -12.12 -0.38 -22.96
N LYS A 270 -12.00 -0.93 -24.18
CA LYS A 270 -10.84 -0.64 -25.06
C LYS A 270 -10.77 0.84 -25.42
N GLU A 271 -11.91 1.51 -25.58
CA GLU A 271 -12.00 2.94 -25.87
C GLU A 271 -11.51 3.76 -24.67
N TYR A 272 -11.96 3.43 -23.46
CA TYR A 272 -11.52 4.11 -22.25
C TYR A 272 -9.99 4.01 -22.07
N ILE A 273 -9.43 2.80 -22.20
CA ILE A 273 -7.98 2.57 -22.06
C ILE A 273 -7.22 3.32 -23.15
N ARG A 274 -7.69 3.29 -24.42
CA ARG A 274 -7.12 4.07 -25.53
C ARG A 274 -7.07 5.55 -25.18
N ASP A 275 -8.17 6.13 -24.69
CA ASP A 275 -8.24 7.56 -24.38
C ASP A 275 -7.22 7.94 -23.29
N ARG A 276 -7.08 7.12 -22.26
CA ARG A 276 -6.05 7.33 -21.22
C ARG A 276 -4.63 7.21 -21.79
N LEU A 277 -4.37 6.24 -22.65
CA LEU A 277 -3.09 6.11 -23.35
C LEU A 277 -2.81 7.32 -24.24
N CYS A 278 -3.80 7.78 -25.02
CA CYS A 278 -3.65 8.96 -25.86
C CYS A 278 -3.34 10.23 -25.04
N GLU A 279 -3.98 10.44 -23.87
CA GLU A 279 -3.65 11.56 -22.98
C GLU A 279 -2.19 11.54 -22.55
N ILE A 280 -1.65 10.36 -22.25
CA ILE A 280 -0.24 10.21 -21.87
C ILE A 280 0.68 10.44 -23.06
N ILE A 281 0.34 9.89 -24.23
CA ILE A 281 1.10 10.08 -25.48
C ILE A 281 1.16 11.58 -25.83
N GLU A 282 0.05 12.29 -25.75
CA GLU A 282 0.00 13.74 -26.01
C GLU A 282 0.85 14.52 -24.99
N ALA A 283 0.84 14.12 -23.71
CA ALA A 283 1.64 14.75 -22.67
C ALA A 283 3.16 14.52 -22.84
N VAL A 284 3.56 13.37 -23.39
CA VAL A 284 4.98 13.03 -23.69
C VAL A 284 5.42 13.66 -25.01
N GLY A 285 4.48 13.93 -25.90
CA GLY A 285 4.66 14.35 -27.27
C GLY A 285 4.60 13.15 -28.23
N PRO A 286 3.61 13.07 -29.12
CA PRO A 286 3.41 11.89 -29.99
C PRO A 286 4.65 11.51 -30.80
N ALA A 287 5.42 12.50 -31.27
CA ALA A 287 6.65 12.27 -32.05
C ALA A 287 7.78 11.61 -31.24
N ASN A 288 7.71 11.66 -29.92
CA ASN A 288 8.72 11.05 -29.03
C ASN A 288 8.38 9.59 -28.71
N VAL A 289 7.11 9.19 -28.85
CA VAL A 289 6.65 7.84 -28.47
C VAL A 289 6.80 6.89 -29.66
N VAL A 290 7.53 5.80 -29.46
CA VAL A 290 7.79 4.77 -30.46
C VAL A 290 7.04 3.47 -30.19
N GLN A 291 6.70 3.21 -28.93
CA GLN A 291 6.10 1.95 -28.52
C GLN A 291 5.13 2.16 -27.33
N VAL A 292 4.07 1.37 -27.30
CA VAL A 292 3.16 1.22 -26.16
C VAL A 292 3.13 -0.24 -25.77
N ILE A 293 3.33 -0.53 -24.48
CA ILE A 293 3.25 -1.88 -23.88
C ILE A 293 2.11 -1.92 -22.88
N THR A 294 1.26 -2.92 -22.99
CA THR A 294 0.21 -3.21 -21.99
C THR A 294 0.18 -4.70 -21.67
N ASP A 295 -0.64 -5.11 -20.69
CA ASP A 295 -1.02 -6.51 -20.61
C ASP A 295 -1.75 -6.98 -21.88
N ASN A 296 -1.91 -8.30 -22.04
CA ASN A 296 -2.56 -8.90 -23.21
C ASN A 296 -4.04 -9.23 -22.97
N ALA A 297 -4.71 -8.56 -22.03
CA ALA A 297 -6.16 -8.64 -21.88
C ALA A 297 -6.85 -8.08 -23.15
N SER A 298 -8.01 -8.61 -23.49
CA SER A 298 -8.73 -8.27 -24.74
C SER A 298 -8.95 -6.76 -24.90
N ASN A 299 -9.31 -6.07 -23.82
CA ASN A 299 -9.52 -4.62 -23.85
C ASN A 299 -8.21 -3.84 -23.99
N CYS A 300 -7.12 -4.28 -23.36
CA CYS A 300 -5.80 -3.66 -23.48
C CYS A 300 -5.23 -3.85 -24.90
N ARG A 301 -5.36 -5.05 -25.46
CA ARG A 301 -5.02 -5.32 -26.87
C ARG A 301 -5.83 -4.44 -27.82
N GLY A 302 -7.17 -4.39 -27.62
CA GLY A 302 -8.03 -3.53 -28.44
C GLY A 302 -7.65 -2.06 -28.37
N ALA A 303 -7.32 -1.57 -27.18
CA ALA A 303 -6.85 -0.20 -26.96
C ALA A 303 -5.51 0.07 -27.68
N GLY A 304 -4.56 -0.86 -27.58
CA GLY A 304 -3.27 -0.76 -28.25
C GLY A 304 -3.39 -0.68 -29.76
N LEU A 305 -4.26 -1.50 -30.37
CA LEU A 305 -4.53 -1.46 -31.80
C LEU A 305 -5.17 -0.11 -32.23
N LEU A 306 -6.10 0.43 -31.43
CA LEU A 306 -6.68 1.75 -31.68
C LEU A 306 -5.65 2.88 -31.55
N VAL A 307 -4.64 2.73 -30.67
CA VAL A 307 -3.50 3.68 -30.59
C VAL A 307 -2.66 3.61 -31.86
N GLN A 308 -2.35 2.40 -32.38
CA GLN A 308 -1.61 2.24 -33.65
C GLN A 308 -2.38 2.82 -34.87
N GLU A 309 -3.69 2.65 -34.88
CA GLU A 309 -4.53 3.24 -35.94
C GLU A 309 -4.48 4.77 -35.91
N ARG A 310 -4.47 5.37 -34.72
CA ARG A 310 -4.37 6.83 -34.58
C ARG A 310 -2.96 7.37 -34.85
N TYR A 311 -1.92 6.64 -34.44
CA TYR A 311 -0.52 7.03 -34.54
C TYR A 311 0.27 5.92 -35.25
N ASN A 312 0.34 5.96 -36.56
CA ASN A 312 0.91 4.91 -37.43
C ASN A 312 2.40 4.59 -37.16
N HIS A 313 3.11 5.46 -36.45
CA HIS A 313 4.52 5.30 -36.09
C HIS A 313 4.71 4.69 -34.66
N ILE A 314 3.63 4.52 -33.91
CA ILE A 314 3.69 3.93 -32.56
C ILE A 314 3.31 2.45 -32.65
N PHE A 315 4.19 1.57 -32.21
CA PHE A 315 3.93 0.13 -32.18
C PHE A 315 3.37 -0.30 -30.83
N TRP A 316 2.25 -1.02 -30.86
CA TRP A 316 1.78 -1.69 -29.65
C TRP A 316 2.37 -3.09 -29.56
N THR A 317 2.85 -3.47 -28.35
CA THR A 317 3.30 -4.84 -28.04
C THR A 317 2.72 -5.30 -26.70
N PRO A 318 2.32 -6.56 -26.57
CA PRO A 318 1.92 -7.12 -25.28
C PRO A 318 3.12 -7.34 -24.37
N CYS A 319 2.90 -7.25 -23.07
CA CYS A 319 3.92 -7.52 -22.06
C CYS A 319 4.33 -9.00 -22.09
N VAL A 320 5.60 -9.27 -22.33
CA VAL A 320 6.15 -10.63 -22.40
C VAL A 320 6.08 -11.35 -21.06
N VAL A 321 6.34 -10.64 -19.95
CA VAL A 321 6.27 -11.18 -18.59
C VAL A 321 4.86 -11.65 -18.26
N HIS A 322 3.85 -10.83 -18.61
CA HIS A 322 2.45 -11.20 -18.43
C HIS A 322 2.07 -12.41 -19.29
N THR A 323 2.56 -12.46 -20.52
CA THR A 323 2.31 -13.58 -21.47
C THR A 323 2.87 -14.91 -20.92
N LEU A 324 4.12 -14.90 -20.44
CA LEU A 324 4.75 -16.08 -19.82
C LEU A 324 4.04 -16.50 -18.54
N ASN A 325 3.60 -15.55 -17.72
CA ASN A 325 2.80 -15.85 -16.52
C ASN A 325 1.47 -16.51 -16.87
N LEU A 326 0.81 -16.06 -17.95
CA LEU A 326 -0.41 -16.71 -18.46
C LEU A 326 -0.13 -18.09 -19.01
N ALA A 327 1.04 -18.35 -19.60
CA ALA A 327 1.45 -19.69 -20.03
C ALA A 327 1.56 -20.63 -18.83
N LEU A 328 2.33 -20.26 -17.81
CA LEU A 328 2.45 -21.03 -16.56
C LEU A 328 1.09 -21.24 -15.87
N LYS A 329 0.23 -20.21 -15.89
CA LYS A 329 -1.11 -20.34 -15.34
C LYS A 329 -1.96 -21.35 -16.12
N SER A 330 -1.90 -21.35 -17.45
CA SER A 330 -2.63 -22.33 -18.27
C SER A 330 -2.15 -23.76 -18.00
N ILE A 331 -0.84 -23.98 -17.92
CA ILE A 331 -0.24 -25.28 -17.60
C ILE A 331 -0.63 -25.74 -16.17
N GLY A 332 -0.61 -24.82 -15.19
CA GLY A 332 -0.86 -25.15 -13.77
C GLY A 332 -2.31 -25.04 -13.32
N SER A 333 -3.28 -24.80 -14.21
CA SER A 333 -4.70 -24.63 -13.86
C SER A 333 -5.65 -25.56 -14.61
N ALA A 334 -5.15 -26.63 -15.23
CA ALA A 334 -5.96 -27.65 -15.90
C ALA A 334 -6.71 -28.49 -14.86
N THR A 335 -7.88 -28.01 -14.40
CA THR A 335 -8.68 -28.63 -13.33
C THR A 335 -9.99 -29.24 -13.81
N SER A 336 -10.46 -28.86 -15.00
CA SER A 336 -11.70 -29.39 -15.59
C SER A 336 -11.39 -30.46 -16.62
N GLN A 337 -12.13 -31.55 -16.61
CA GLN A 337 -12.04 -32.62 -17.62
C GLN A 337 -12.35 -32.14 -19.05
N ASP A 338 -13.03 -31.01 -19.18
CA ASP A 338 -13.28 -30.36 -20.48
C ASP A 338 -12.06 -29.58 -21.00
N ASP A 339 -11.02 -29.37 -20.18
CA ASP A 339 -9.79 -28.70 -20.58
C ASP A 339 -8.91 -29.66 -21.40
N PRO A 340 -8.49 -29.32 -22.62
CA PRO A 340 -7.60 -30.15 -23.43
C PRO A 340 -6.28 -30.53 -22.75
N LEU A 341 -5.87 -29.74 -21.75
CA LEU A 341 -4.65 -29.98 -20.98
C LEU A 341 -4.86 -30.90 -19.77
N TYR A 342 -6.11 -31.27 -19.45
CA TYR A 342 -6.42 -32.01 -18.21
C TYR A 342 -5.64 -33.30 -18.09
N ASP A 343 -5.68 -34.14 -19.11
CA ASP A 343 -5.05 -35.48 -19.06
C ASP A 343 -3.53 -35.42 -18.85
N HIS A 344 -2.90 -34.34 -19.28
CA HIS A 344 -1.44 -34.15 -19.21
C HIS A 344 -0.97 -33.29 -18.05
N CYS A 345 -1.75 -32.27 -17.66
CA CYS A 345 -1.32 -31.22 -16.74
C CYS A 345 -2.07 -31.19 -15.39
N ASN A 346 -3.14 -32.01 -15.20
CA ASN A 346 -3.93 -31.97 -13.96
C ASN A 346 -3.10 -32.24 -12.69
N TRP A 347 -2.10 -33.13 -12.78
CA TRP A 347 -1.21 -33.41 -11.66
C TRP A 347 -0.46 -32.17 -11.14
N ILE A 348 -0.23 -31.15 -11.99
CA ILE A 348 0.41 -29.88 -11.62
C ILE A 348 -0.55 -29.05 -10.76
N SER A 349 -1.82 -28.99 -11.15
CA SER A 349 -2.83 -28.30 -10.36
C SER A 349 -3.05 -28.95 -8.99
N GLU A 350 -2.98 -30.28 -8.93
CA GLU A 350 -3.08 -31.04 -7.68
C GLU A 350 -1.93 -30.74 -6.72
N ILE A 351 -0.67 -30.81 -7.18
CA ILE A 351 0.48 -30.50 -6.31
C ILE A 351 0.50 -29.05 -5.87
N ALA A 352 0.04 -28.12 -6.72
CA ALA A 352 -0.07 -26.71 -6.38
C ALA A 352 -1.17 -26.48 -5.31
N ALA A 353 -2.33 -27.13 -5.45
CA ALA A 353 -3.41 -27.09 -4.47
C ALA A 353 -2.97 -27.69 -3.12
N ASP A 354 -2.29 -28.84 -3.15
CA ASP A 354 -1.73 -29.47 -1.95
C ASP A 354 -0.73 -28.54 -1.25
N GLY A 355 0.21 -27.96 -2.00
CA GLY A 355 1.18 -27.00 -1.49
C GLY A 355 0.51 -25.76 -0.87
N PHE A 356 -0.54 -25.26 -1.50
CA PHE A 356 -1.33 -24.16 -0.98
C PHE A 356 -2.05 -24.56 0.32
N ARG A 357 -2.63 -25.75 0.37
CA ARG A 357 -3.31 -26.29 1.55
C ARG A 357 -2.34 -26.49 2.72
N ILE A 358 -1.14 -27.02 2.48
CA ILE A 358 -0.06 -27.16 3.48
C ILE A 358 0.31 -25.78 4.03
N LYS A 359 0.62 -24.82 3.14
CA LYS A 359 0.95 -23.44 3.53
C LYS A 359 -0.15 -22.80 4.35
N HIS A 360 -1.39 -22.86 3.88
CA HIS A 360 -2.55 -22.27 4.54
C HIS A 360 -2.77 -22.89 5.92
N PHE A 361 -2.71 -24.21 6.03
CA PHE A 361 -2.86 -24.92 7.30
C PHE A 361 -1.85 -24.45 8.36
N ILE A 362 -0.59 -24.30 7.98
CA ILE A 362 0.46 -23.85 8.91
C ILE A 362 0.29 -22.37 9.27
N MET A 363 0.01 -21.50 8.29
CA MET A 363 -0.05 -20.06 8.49
C MET A 363 -1.34 -19.57 9.16
N SER A 364 -2.43 -20.33 9.08
CA SER A 364 -3.74 -19.94 9.63
C SER A 364 -3.83 -20.05 11.15
N HIS A 365 -2.86 -20.65 11.82
CA HIS A 365 -2.89 -20.82 13.27
C HIS A 365 -1.53 -20.54 13.92
N SER A 366 -1.52 -19.71 14.98
CA SER A 366 -0.30 -19.22 15.63
C SER A 366 0.59 -20.35 16.19
N MET A 367 -0.01 -21.41 16.77
CA MET A 367 0.76 -22.55 17.32
C MET A 367 1.44 -23.36 16.21
N ARG A 368 0.75 -23.63 15.09
CA ARG A 368 1.33 -24.36 13.94
C ARG A 368 2.48 -23.56 13.33
N LEU A 369 2.28 -22.25 13.17
CA LEU A 369 3.34 -21.36 12.71
C LEU A 369 4.51 -21.28 13.68
N SER A 370 4.26 -21.32 14.99
CA SER A 370 5.30 -21.36 16.02
C SER A 370 6.12 -22.65 15.97
N MET A 371 5.46 -23.82 15.78
CA MET A 371 6.16 -25.09 15.58
C MET A 371 7.05 -25.08 14.33
N PHE A 372 6.55 -24.55 13.23
CA PHE A 372 7.33 -24.38 12.00
C PHE A 372 8.54 -23.46 12.22
N ASN A 373 8.32 -22.29 12.83
CA ASN A 373 9.39 -21.31 13.09
C ASN A 373 10.47 -21.84 14.05
N ALA A 374 10.13 -22.78 14.92
CA ALA A 374 11.11 -23.45 15.78
C ALA A 374 12.03 -24.41 14.99
N SER A 375 11.55 -24.93 13.86
CA SER A 375 12.30 -25.88 13.03
C SER A 375 12.96 -25.24 11.81
N SER A 376 12.60 -23.98 11.44
CA SER A 376 13.09 -23.33 10.23
C SER A 376 13.59 -21.91 10.48
N LYS A 377 14.77 -21.60 9.91
CA LYS A 377 15.27 -20.22 9.81
C LYS A 377 14.59 -19.43 8.68
N LEU A 378 14.11 -20.13 7.64
CA LEU A 378 13.40 -19.53 6.53
C LEU A 378 11.90 -19.51 6.83
N LYS A 379 11.26 -18.37 6.58
CA LYS A 379 9.82 -18.21 6.77
C LYS A 379 9.03 -18.82 5.61
N LEU A 380 7.83 -19.32 5.89
CA LEU A 380 6.83 -19.59 4.86
C LEU A 380 6.49 -18.27 4.15
N LEU A 381 6.50 -18.27 2.81
CA LEU A 381 6.18 -17.09 2.03
C LEU A 381 4.66 -16.94 1.91
N ALA A 382 4.16 -15.76 2.27
CA ALA A 382 2.86 -15.29 1.83
C ALA A 382 3.01 -14.82 0.37
N VAL A 383 2.89 -15.74 -0.59
CA VAL A 383 2.93 -15.40 -2.02
C VAL A 383 1.55 -14.85 -2.40
N ALA A 384 1.51 -13.64 -2.95
CA ALA A 384 0.28 -13.05 -3.46
C ALA A 384 -0.12 -13.75 -4.78
N ASP A 385 -1.39 -14.06 -4.95
CA ASP A 385 -1.92 -14.73 -6.15
C ASP A 385 -1.75 -13.88 -7.43
N THR A 386 -1.54 -12.58 -7.26
CA THR A 386 -1.30 -11.61 -8.35
C THR A 386 0.15 -11.51 -8.79
N ARG A 387 1.10 -12.19 -8.13
CA ARG A 387 2.50 -12.17 -8.52
C ARG A 387 2.79 -13.18 -9.63
N PHE A 388 3.70 -12.81 -10.53
CA PHE A 388 4.16 -13.68 -11.61
C PHE A 388 4.76 -14.98 -11.05
N ALA A 389 4.39 -16.09 -11.69
CA ALA A 389 4.85 -17.44 -11.32
C ALA A 389 4.67 -17.79 -9.83
N SER A 390 3.57 -17.35 -9.22
CA SER A 390 3.32 -17.52 -7.77
C SER A 390 3.38 -18.99 -7.32
N GLN A 391 2.88 -19.93 -8.14
CA GLN A 391 2.93 -21.37 -7.87
C GLN A 391 4.37 -21.89 -7.83
N VAL A 392 5.21 -21.49 -8.82
CA VAL A 392 6.64 -21.88 -8.86
C VAL A 392 7.37 -21.37 -7.64
N VAL A 393 7.18 -20.11 -7.27
CA VAL A 393 7.83 -19.49 -6.10
C VAL A 393 7.40 -20.18 -4.80
N MET A 394 6.11 -20.50 -4.67
CA MET A 394 5.57 -21.21 -3.50
C MET A 394 6.17 -22.62 -3.38
N LEU A 395 6.14 -23.42 -4.46
CA LEU A 395 6.63 -24.78 -4.44
C LEU A 395 8.16 -24.83 -4.25
N LYS A 396 8.93 -23.94 -4.88
CA LYS A 396 10.37 -23.77 -4.60
C LYS A 396 10.64 -23.49 -3.12
N ARG A 397 9.81 -22.65 -2.47
CA ARG A 397 9.96 -22.38 -1.05
C ARG A 397 9.66 -23.62 -0.22
N LEU A 398 8.65 -24.42 -0.58
CA LEU A 398 8.34 -25.67 0.13
C LEU A 398 9.49 -26.66 0.03
N VAL A 399 10.12 -26.82 -1.13
CA VAL A 399 11.32 -27.68 -1.31
C VAL A 399 12.48 -27.17 -0.42
N GLN A 400 12.76 -25.87 -0.40
CA GLN A 400 13.82 -25.31 0.45
C GLN A 400 13.62 -25.56 1.95
N ILE A 401 12.38 -25.70 2.40
CA ILE A 401 12.04 -25.91 3.81
C ILE A 401 11.56 -27.35 4.10
N ARG A 402 11.68 -28.27 3.12
CA ARG A 402 11.21 -29.68 3.25
C ARG A 402 11.68 -30.31 4.54
N GLN A 403 12.98 -30.23 4.85
CA GLN A 403 13.55 -30.79 6.07
C GLN A 403 12.90 -30.22 7.34
N ALA A 404 12.67 -28.91 7.39
CA ALA A 404 12.03 -28.27 8.54
C ALA A 404 10.56 -28.68 8.70
N LEU A 405 9.85 -28.84 7.57
CA LEU A 405 8.48 -29.37 7.56
C LEU A 405 8.44 -30.82 8.06
N THR A 406 9.35 -31.66 7.60
CA THR A 406 9.47 -33.05 8.07
C THR A 406 9.74 -33.12 9.57
N MET A 407 10.71 -32.35 10.08
CA MET A 407 11.00 -32.28 11.50
C MET A 407 9.79 -31.82 12.33
N MET A 408 9.02 -30.87 11.81
CA MET A 408 7.81 -30.38 12.48
C MET A 408 6.75 -31.48 12.62
N VAL A 409 6.42 -32.22 11.53
CA VAL A 409 5.32 -33.18 11.53
C VAL A 409 5.64 -34.51 12.20
N VAL A 410 6.94 -34.85 12.38
CA VAL A 410 7.37 -36.05 13.17
C VAL A 410 7.65 -35.70 14.62
N GLY A 411 7.72 -34.41 14.97
CA GLY A 411 8.01 -33.94 16.32
C GLY A 411 6.87 -34.21 17.32
N PRO A 412 7.19 -34.36 18.63
CA PRO A 412 6.19 -34.65 19.65
C PRO A 412 5.10 -33.57 19.75
N LYS A 413 5.47 -32.30 19.62
CA LYS A 413 4.52 -31.17 19.66
C LYS A 413 3.42 -31.25 18.60
N TRP A 414 3.70 -31.83 17.45
CA TRP A 414 2.71 -32.02 16.40
C TRP A 414 1.65 -33.07 16.80
N ASN A 415 2.06 -34.15 17.45
CA ASN A 415 1.15 -35.19 17.90
C ASN A 415 0.22 -34.70 19.01
N ASP A 416 0.72 -33.85 19.90
CA ASP A 416 -0.04 -33.30 21.02
C ASP A 416 -1.02 -32.19 20.60
N TYR A 417 -0.72 -31.48 19.49
CA TYR A 417 -1.46 -30.28 19.08
C TYR A 417 -2.59 -30.55 18.07
N ARG A 418 -2.70 -31.65 17.45
CA ARG A 418 -3.62 -31.95 16.33
C ARG A 418 -5.13 -31.90 16.62
N ASN A 419 -5.55 -31.57 17.84
CA ASN A 419 -6.95 -31.72 18.30
C ASN A 419 -7.92 -30.70 17.71
N ASP A 420 -7.45 -29.57 17.17
CA ASP A 420 -8.28 -28.52 16.59
C ASP A 420 -8.75 -28.83 15.14
N ASN A 421 -7.92 -29.55 14.38
CA ASN A 421 -8.21 -29.97 13.01
C ASN A 421 -7.44 -31.24 12.65
N VAL A 422 -7.96 -32.37 13.10
CA VAL A 422 -7.31 -33.70 12.97
C VAL A 422 -7.14 -34.09 11.50
N GLU A 423 -8.15 -33.82 10.67
CA GLU A 423 -8.11 -34.20 9.25
C GLU A 423 -7.06 -33.37 8.49
N GLY A 424 -7.05 -32.04 8.70
CA GLY A 424 -6.04 -31.18 8.11
C GLY A 424 -4.62 -31.53 8.56
N ALA A 425 -4.43 -31.84 9.85
CA ALA A 425 -3.14 -32.27 10.37
C ALA A 425 -2.67 -33.60 9.79
N ARG A 426 -3.58 -34.55 9.60
CA ARG A 426 -3.30 -35.84 8.94
C ARG A 426 -2.86 -35.63 7.51
N PHE A 427 -3.66 -34.89 6.73
CA PHE A 427 -3.34 -34.55 5.35
C PHE A 427 -1.94 -33.90 5.21
N VAL A 428 -1.64 -32.88 6.02
CA VAL A 428 -0.35 -32.20 5.97
C VAL A 428 0.80 -33.15 6.29
N LYS A 429 0.63 -34.00 7.31
CA LYS A 429 1.65 -34.98 7.68
C LYS A 429 1.88 -36.02 6.56
N GLU A 430 0.81 -36.57 6.00
CA GLU A 430 0.86 -37.56 4.91
C GLU A 430 1.58 -36.96 3.69
N LYS A 431 1.19 -35.77 3.25
CA LYS A 431 1.80 -35.10 2.09
C LYS A 431 3.27 -34.72 2.31
N ILE A 432 3.65 -34.23 3.50
CA ILE A 432 5.04 -33.88 3.79
C ILE A 432 5.94 -35.13 3.83
N LEU A 433 5.40 -36.27 4.17
CA LEU A 433 6.13 -37.56 4.21
C LEU A 433 6.02 -38.38 2.91
N ASP A 434 5.29 -37.88 1.92
CA ASP A 434 5.07 -38.53 0.63
C ASP A 434 6.18 -38.16 -0.36
N ASP A 435 7.12 -39.06 -0.58
CA ASP A 435 8.23 -38.86 -1.51
C ASP A 435 7.76 -38.74 -2.97
N ASP A 436 6.68 -39.40 -3.37
CA ASP A 436 6.14 -39.28 -4.73
C ASP A 436 5.56 -37.89 -4.98
N TRP A 437 4.91 -37.30 -3.96
CA TRP A 437 4.47 -35.94 -4.04
C TRP A 437 5.64 -34.95 -4.22
N TRP A 438 6.73 -35.15 -3.47
CA TRP A 438 7.92 -34.32 -3.61
C TRP A 438 8.60 -34.49 -4.97
N ASN A 439 8.67 -35.71 -5.51
CA ASN A 439 9.20 -35.96 -6.83
C ASN A 439 8.43 -35.25 -7.93
N LYS A 440 7.08 -35.21 -7.83
CA LYS A 440 6.23 -34.41 -8.73
C LYS A 440 6.49 -32.90 -8.57
N VAL A 441 6.61 -32.40 -7.35
CA VAL A 441 6.93 -30.97 -7.08
C VAL A 441 8.28 -30.58 -7.68
N GLU A 442 9.31 -31.38 -7.48
CA GLU A 442 10.65 -31.15 -8.03
C GLU A 442 10.64 -31.20 -9.56
N TYR A 443 9.94 -32.16 -10.15
CA TYR A 443 9.78 -32.24 -11.60
C TYR A 443 9.07 -30.99 -12.18
N PHE A 444 7.98 -30.56 -11.56
CA PHE A 444 7.33 -29.32 -11.98
C PHE A 444 8.28 -28.11 -11.92
N ILE A 445 9.03 -27.97 -10.85
CA ILE A 445 9.99 -26.87 -10.69
C ILE A 445 11.07 -26.94 -11.76
N GLU A 446 11.61 -28.13 -12.07
CA GLU A 446 12.67 -28.31 -13.06
C GLU A 446 12.24 -27.85 -14.45
N PHE A 447 11.08 -28.30 -14.97
CA PHE A 447 10.66 -27.88 -16.31
C PHE A 447 10.06 -26.47 -16.35
N ALA A 448 9.51 -25.96 -15.25
CA ALA A 448 9.03 -24.59 -15.15
C ALA A 448 10.17 -23.56 -14.98
N GLU A 449 11.39 -24.00 -14.58
CA GLU A 449 12.54 -23.13 -14.35
C GLU A 449 12.95 -22.31 -15.56
N PRO A 450 13.03 -22.84 -16.79
CA PRO A 450 13.34 -22.04 -17.97
C PRO A 450 12.35 -20.91 -18.20
N ILE A 451 11.04 -21.19 -18.01
CA ILE A 451 9.96 -20.20 -18.14
C ILE A 451 10.09 -19.13 -17.05
N TYR A 452 10.29 -19.57 -15.82
CA TYR A 452 10.48 -18.66 -14.67
C TYR A 452 11.74 -17.79 -14.82
N SER A 453 12.84 -18.37 -15.32
CA SER A 453 14.08 -17.64 -15.57
C SER A 453 13.91 -16.58 -16.66
N MET A 454 13.15 -16.87 -17.72
CA MET A 454 12.79 -15.88 -18.74
C MET A 454 11.91 -14.75 -18.18
N ILE A 455 10.92 -15.07 -17.33
CA ILE A 455 10.14 -14.07 -16.60
C ILE A 455 11.09 -13.15 -15.80
N ARG A 456 12.01 -13.72 -15.04
CA ARG A 456 12.95 -12.96 -14.20
C ARG A 456 13.92 -12.10 -15.01
N ALA A 457 14.36 -12.57 -16.17
CA ALA A 457 15.23 -11.82 -17.06
C ALA A 457 14.53 -10.64 -17.74
N ALA A 458 13.25 -10.81 -18.10
CA ALA A 458 12.43 -9.78 -18.72
C ALA A 458 11.81 -8.79 -17.71
N ASP A 459 11.67 -9.19 -16.42
CA ASP A 459 11.16 -8.36 -15.32
C ASP A 459 12.29 -7.55 -14.67
N THR A 460 13.00 -6.77 -15.49
CA THR A 460 14.14 -5.93 -15.09
C THR A 460 14.11 -4.60 -15.82
N ASP A 461 14.89 -3.63 -15.33
CA ASP A 461 15.03 -2.32 -15.99
C ASP A 461 15.90 -2.36 -17.27
N LYS A 462 16.39 -3.55 -17.66
CA LYS A 462 17.25 -3.71 -18.85
C LYS A 462 16.40 -3.90 -20.10
N PRO A 463 16.71 -3.22 -21.21
CA PRO A 463 16.02 -3.44 -22.47
C PRO A 463 16.24 -4.88 -22.95
N CYS A 464 15.15 -5.61 -23.22
CA CYS A 464 15.23 -7.02 -23.63
C CYS A 464 14.44 -7.33 -24.92
N LEU A 465 13.82 -6.34 -25.57
CA LEU A 465 13.00 -6.56 -26.77
C LEU A 465 13.76 -7.32 -27.87
N HIS A 466 15.01 -6.97 -28.12
CA HIS A 466 15.90 -7.59 -29.12
C HIS A 466 16.31 -9.02 -28.78
N LEU A 467 16.19 -9.43 -27.50
CA LEU A 467 16.52 -10.77 -27.03
C LEU A 467 15.28 -11.67 -26.91
N THR A 468 14.09 -11.09 -26.87
CA THR A 468 12.86 -11.83 -26.52
C THR A 468 12.63 -13.03 -27.44
N TYR A 469 12.88 -12.91 -28.74
CA TYR A 469 12.72 -14.00 -29.70
C TYR A 469 13.64 -15.17 -29.37
N GLU A 470 14.96 -14.89 -29.22
CA GLU A 470 15.96 -15.89 -28.91
C GLU A 470 15.75 -16.54 -27.52
N MET A 471 15.38 -15.73 -26.54
CA MET A 471 15.05 -16.21 -25.19
C MET A 471 13.86 -17.17 -25.22
N TRP A 472 12.87 -16.93 -26.08
CA TRP A 472 11.69 -17.78 -26.20
C TRP A 472 12.05 -19.13 -26.81
N ASP A 473 12.81 -19.15 -27.91
CA ASP A 473 13.27 -20.39 -28.54
C ASP A 473 14.12 -21.22 -27.56
N MET A 474 15.11 -20.61 -26.93
CA MET A 474 15.98 -21.26 -25.94
C MET A 474 15.17 -21.78 -24.74
N MET A 475 14.15 -21.08 -24.32
CA MET A 475 13.27 -21.50 -23.22
C MET A 475 12.52 -22.78 -23.60
N ILE A 476 11.92 -22.83 -24.77
CA ILE A 476 11.19 -24.03 -25.24
C ILE A 476 12.15 -25.23 -25.34
N GLU A 477 13.34 -25.05 -25.92
CA GLU A 477 14.34 -26.11 -26.02
C GLU A 477 14.74 -26.67 -24.63
N LYS A 478 14.96 -25.79 -23.65
CA LYS A 478 15.28 -26.19 -22.28
C LYS A 478 14.12 -26.90 -21.59
N VAL A 479 12.89 -26.45 -21.81
CA VAL A 479 11.69 -27.15 -21.31
C VAL A 479 11.63 -28.55 -21.90
N LYS A 480 11.85 -28.70 -23.21
CA LYS A 480 11.93 -29.99 -23.89
C LYS A 480 12.99 -30.88 -23.28
N GLU A 481 14.21 -30.39 -23.16
CA GLU A 481 15.34 -31.15 -22.59
C GLU A 481 15.02 -31.70 -21.20
N VAL A 482 14.42 -30.89 -20.32
CA VAL A 482 14.06 -31.34 -18.97
C VAL A 482 12.99 -32.43 -19.00
N ILE A 483 11.94 -32.25 -19.79
CA ILE A 483 10.83 -33.19 -19.87
C ILE A 483 11.35 -34.55 -20.43
N TYR A 484 12.06 -34.51 -21.57
CA TYR A 484 12.58 -35.73 -22.22
C TYR A 484 13.56 -36.47 -21.31
N ARG A 485 14.46 -35.76 -20.63
CA ARG A 485 15.37 -36.38 -19.66
C ARG A 485 14.60 -37.06 -18.52
N LYS A 486 13.53 -36.45 -18.02
CA LYS A 486 12.74 -37.00 -16.91
C LYS A 486 11.89 -38.22 -17.32
N GLU A 487 11.40 -38.22 -18.56
CA GLU A 487 10.61 -39.29 -19.14
C GLU A 487 11.51 -40.41 -19.72
N GLY A 488 12.82 -40.19 -19.82
CA GLY A 488 13.79 -41.16 -20.39
C GLY A 488 13.63 -41.31 -21.90
N LEU A 489 13.19 -40.28 -22.61
CA LEU A 489 12.94 -40.27 -24.04
C LEU A 489 14.15 -39.75 -24.83
N GLU A 490 14.35 -40.34 -26.01
CA GLU A 490 15.31 -39.83 -27.00
C GLU A 490 14.72 -38.63 -27.77
N PRO A 491 15.56 -37.74 -28.36
CA PRO A 491 15.09 -36.51 -29.03
C PRO A 491 14.10 -36.74 -30.19
N HIS A 492 14.05 -37.94 -30.76
CA HIS A 492 13.17 -38.31 -31.89
C HIS A 492 11.86 -38.97 -31.46
N GLU A 493 11.72 -39.26 -30.18
CA GLU A 493 10.50 -39.85 -29.62
C GLU A 493 9.48 -38.73 -29.31
N GLU A 494 8.20 -39.10 -29.20
CA GLU A 494 7.13 -38.17 -28.88
C GLU A 494 6.79 -38.20 -27.39
N SER A 495 6.75 -37.03 -26.77
CA SER A 495 6.22 -36.84 -25.42
C SER A 495 4.87 -36.14 -25.49
N PRO A 496 3.76 -36.82 -25.13
CA PRO A 496 2.45 -36.17 -25.09
C PRO A 496 2.41 -34.98 -24.08
N PHE A 497 3.13 -35.13 -22.97
CA PHE A 497 3.22 -34.04 -21.99
C PHE A 497 3.97 -32.83 -22.55
N PHE A 498 5.12 -33.05 -23.20
CA PHE A 498 5.83 -31.95 -23.85
C PHE A 498 4.98 -31.29 -24.94
N SER A 499 4.28 -32.10 -25.76
CA SER A 499 3.39 -31.56 -26.80
C SER A 499 2.33 -30.63 -26.22
N ALA A 500 1.66 -31.05 -25.13
CA ALA A 500 0.67 -30.21 -24.46
C ALA A 500 1.26 -28.90 -23.91
N VAL A 501 2.43 -28.95 -23.26
CA VAL A 501 3.14 -27.76 -22.75
C VAL A 501 3.59 -26.86 -23.90
N ASN A 502 4.16 -27.44 -24.96
CA ASN A 502 4.64 -26.71 -26.13
C ASN A 502 3.51 -25.99 -26.86
N ASP A 503 2.36 -26.61 -27.01
CA ASP A 503 1.18 -26.01 -27.63
C ASP A 503 0.74 -24.75 -26.87
N VAL A 504 0.77 -24.77 -25.54
CA VAL A 504 0.51 -23.59 -24.73
C VAL A 504 1.56 -22.50 -25.00
N LEU A 505 2.85 -22.86 -25.00
CA LEU A 505 3.93 -21.89 -25.23
C LEU A 505 3.85 -21.29 -26.63
N ILE A 506 3.68 -22.09 -27.68
CA ILE A 506 3.54 -21.61 -29.07
C ILE A 506 2.29 -20.75 -29.23
N PHE A 507 1.15 -21.16 -28.67
CA PHE A 507 -0.07 -20.33 -28.72
C PHE A 507 0.14 -18.96 -28.06
N ARG A 508 0.82 -18.91 -26.92
CA ARG A 508 1.13 -17.64 -26.24
C ARG A 508 2.10 -16.79 -27.04
N TRP A 509 3.12 -17.41 -27.62
CA TRP A 509 4.06 -16.73 -28.52
C TRP A 509 3.37 -16.12 -29.73
N THR A 510 2.58 -16.91 -30.45
CA THR A 510 1.84 -16.46 -31.64
C THR A 510 0.93 -15.27 -31.35
N LYS A 511 0.33 -15.22 -30.16
CA LYS A 511 -0.50 -14.09 -29.72
C LYS A 511 0.30 -12.86 -29.27
N SER A 512 1.56 -13.02 -28.93
CA SER A 512 2.39 -11.97 -28.30
C SER A 512 3.50 -11.47 -29.21
N SER A 513 3.96 -12.27 -30.17
CA SER A 513 4.97 -11.83 -31.13
C SER A 513 4.40 -10.79 -32.07
N THR A 514 5.19 -9.76 -32.33
CA THR A 514 4.85 -8.67 -33.25
C THR A 514 6.01 -8.45 -34.21
N PRO A 515 5.80 -7.81 -35.37
CA PRO A 515 6.89 -7.46 -36.31
C PRO A 515 8.04 -6.72 -35.64
N LEU A 516 7.74 -5.95 -34.56
CA LEU A 516 8.77 -5.21 -33.82
C LEU A 516 9.78 -6.13 -33.13
N HIS A 517 9.34 -7.30 -32.62
CA HIS A 517 10.25 -8.29 -32.02
C HIS A 517 11.24 -8.85 -33.06
N CYS A 518 10.75 -9.17 -34.27
CA CYS A 518 11.59 -9.65 -35.37
C CYS A 518 12.56 -8.58 -35.84
N LEU A 519 12.10 -7.34 -36.00
CA LEU A 519 12.94 -6.22 -36.38
C LEU A 519 14.04 -5.95 -35.35
N ALA A 520 13.66 -5.91 -34.06
CA ALA A 520 14.63 -5.68 -32.98
C ALA A 520 15.71 -6.77 -32.94
N ARG A 521 15.36 -8.04 -33.16
CA ARG A 521 16.32 -9.14 -33.29
C ARG A 521 17.24 -8.94 -34.50
N SER A 522 16.68 -8.58 -35.67
CA SER A 522 17.45 -8.42 -36.91
C SER A 522 18.45 -7.27 -36.85
N LEU A 523 18.16 -6.25 -36.05
CA LEU A 523 19.03 -5.09 -35.84
C LEU A 523 20.03 -5.28 -34.69
N ASN A 524 19.92 -6.36 -33.95
CA ASN A 524 20.86 -6.65 -32.86
C ASN A 524 22.19 -7.16 -33.42
N PRO A 525 23.30 -6.43 -33.29
CA PRO A 525 24.60 -6.91 -33.72
C PRO A 525 25.02 -8.05 -32.78
N LYS A 526 25.18 -9.25 -33.33
CA LYS A 526 25.72 -10.40 -32.60
C LYS A 526 27.25 -10.29 -32.50
#